data_c9df4c94b1ec22d8417f67d47be26b19
#
_entry.id   c9df4c94b1ec22d8417f67d47be26b19
#
_cell.length_a   1.000
_cell.length_b   1.000
_cell.length_c   1.000
_cell.angle_alpha   90.00
_cell.angle_beta   90.00
_cell.angle_gamma   90.00
#
_symmetry.space_group_name_H-M   'P 1'
#
loop_
_entity.id
_entity.type
_entity.pdbx_description
1 polymer ?
#
loop_
_entity_poly.entity_id
_entity_poly.type
_entity_poly.pdbx_seq_one_letter_code
_entity_poly.pdbx_strand_id
1 'polypeptide(L)'
;ASAPRFKQFITEVTLGDVELAGFLQRSCGLALSADVTEHALWMHFGAGSNGKSTLLTILSELLGSYAGPAPVDMLLVKGRSKEAENQFASIAGKRLVTNVETDEGVRLSEATTKLLTGGDTVQARARYGQPWPLAPTWKLNIACNHKPLVRGTDSGIWRRIKLIPWLAKFEEGTANLSLMDELRAELPGI
;
A
#
# COMPACT_ATOMS: atom_id res chain seq x y z
N ALA A 1 -19.28 -15.21 7.54
CA ALA A 1 -19.05 -14.45 8.77
C ALA A 1 -19.44 -12.98 8.52
N SER A 2 -19.71 -12.21 9.56
CA SER A 2 -20.11 -10.80 9.47
C SER A 2 -18.99 -9.96 10.11
N ALA A 3 -18.73 -8.76 9.55
CA ALA A 3 -17.73 -7.83 10.06
C ALA A 3 -18.35 -6.43 10.29
N PRO A 4 -19.31 -6.29 11.24
CA PRO A 4 -20.03 -5.04 11.46
C PRO A 4 -19.10 -3.92 11.94
N ARG A 5 -18.14 -4.23 12.83
CA ARG A 5 -17.20 -3.24 13.34
C ARG A 5 -16.23 -2.74 12.25
N PHE A 6 -15.77 -3.65 11.38
CA PHE A 6 -14.96 -3.25 10.22
C PHE A 6 -15.74 -2.34 9.27
N LYS A 7 -17.00 -2.66 8.98
CA LYS A 7 -17.86 -1.80 8.16
C LYS A 7 -18.06 -0.42 8.79
N GLN A 8 -18.28 -0.37 10.09
CA GLN A 8 -18.36 0.88 10.84
C GLN A 8 -17.04 1.65 10.75
N PHE A 9 -15.89 0.99 10.95
CA PHE A 9 -14.56 1.60 10.79
C PHE A 9 -14.37 2.20 9.40
N ILE A 10 -14.75 1.50 8.33
CA ILE A 10 -14.68 2.04 6.97
C ILE A 10 -15.55 3.29 6.84
N THR A 11 -16.78 3.27 7.37
CA THR A 11 -17.66 4.46 7.37
C THR A 11 -17.05 5.64 8.13
N GLU A 12 -16.44 5.39 9.29
CA GLU A 12 -15.79 6.40 10.11
C GLU A 12 -14.61 7.05 9.36
N VAL A 13 -13.71 6.25 8.79
CA VAL A 13 -12.49 6.76 8.12
C VAL A 13 -12.76 7.41 6.76
N THR A 14 -13.86 7.05 6.11
CA THR A 14 -14.31 7.68 4.86
C THR A 14 -15.28 8.84 5.10
N LEU A 15 -15.60 9.16 6.35
CA LEU A 15 -16.62 10.18 6.72
C LEU A 15 -17.98 9.93 6.05
N GLY A 16 -18.34 8.66 5.84
CA GLY A 16 -19.58 8.25 5.20
C GLY A 16 -19.57 8.34 3.67
N ASP A 17 -18.44 8.66 3.04
CA ASP A 17 -18.31 8.67 1.57
C ASP A 17 -18.40 7.24 1.04
N VAL A 18 -19.55 6.90 0.45
CA VAL A 18 -19.83 5.54 -0.07
C VAL A 18 -19.02 5.22 -1.33
N GLU A 19 -18.63 6.22 -2.13
CA GLU A 19 -17.83 6.00 -3.32
C GLU A 19 -16.38 5.68 -2.92
N LEU A 20 -15.83 6.43 -1.97
CA LEU A 20 -14.52 6.16 -1.41
C LEU A 20 -14.47 4.79 -0.70
N ALA A 21 -15.49 4.47 0.10
CA ALA A 21 -15.61 3.15 0.74
C ALA A 21 -15.65 2.02 -0.29
N GLY A 22 -16.45 2.16 -1.35
CA GLY A 22 -16.52 1.22 -2.46
C GLY A 22 -15.21 1.11 -3.24
N PHE A 23 -14.47 2.22 -3.41
CA PHE A 23 -13.14 2.20 -4.02
C PHE A 23 -12.15 1.42 -3.15
N LEU A 24 -12.12 1.66 -1.84
CA LEU A 24 -11.29 0.92 -0.90
C LEU A 24 -11.62 -0.59 -0.94
N GLN A 25 -12.91 -0.94 -0.94
CA GLN A 25 -13.34 -2.34 -1.03
C GLN A 25 -12.81 -3.02 -2.30
N ARG A 26 -12.93 -2.37 -3.47
CA ARG A 26 -12.41 -2.93 -4.73
C ARG A 26 -10.89 -3.06 -4.73
N SER A 27 -10.17 -2.09 -4.17
CA SER A 27 -8.71 -2.14 -4.07
C SER A 27 -8.24 -3.27 -3.14
N CYS A 28 -8.94 -3.49 -2.02
CA CYS A 28 -8.70 -4.61 -1.12
C CYS A 28 -8.98 -5.95 -1.81
N GLY A 29 -10.11 -6.05 -2.54
CA GLY A 29 -10.47 -7.24 -3.31
C GLY A 29 -9.42 -7.58 -4.38
N LEU A 30 -8.87 -6.57 -5.08
CA LEU A 30 -7.80 -6.77 -6.04
C LEU A 30 -6.52 -7.32 -5.38
N ALA A 31 -6.23 -6.93 -4.14
CA ALA A 31 -5.10 -7.44 -3.38
C ALA A 31 -5.21 -8.93 -3.01
N LEU A 32 -6.39 -9.55 -3.10
CA LEU A 32 -6.57 -10.99 -2.94
C LEU A 32 -6.05 -11.79 -4.14
N SER A 33 -5.91 -11.15 -5.29
CA SER A 33 -5.46 -11.77 -6.53
C SER A 33 -3.99 -11.43 -6.85
N ALA A 34 -3.39 -12.19 -7.78
CA ALA A 34 -2.10 -11.87 -8.38
C ALA A 34 -2.24 -10.98 -9.64
N ASP A 35 -3.44 -10.51 -9.97
CA ASP A 35 -3.69 -9.67 -11.14
C ASP A 35 -3.05 -8.30 -10.97
N VAL A 36 -2.27 -7.85 -11.94
CA VAL A 36 -1.54 -6.56 -11.95
C VAL A 36 -1.94 -5.68 -13.15
N THR A 37 -3.03 -5.99 -13.83
CA THR A 37 -3.49 -5.28 -15.03
C THR A 37 -3.84 -3.81 -14.79
N GLU A 38 -4.23 -3.46 -13.56
CA GLU A 38 -4.55 -2.06 -13.18
C GLU A 38 -3.36 -1.11 -13.19
N HIS A 39 -2.13 -1.62 -13.19
CA HIS A 39 -0.89 -0.82 -13.21
C HIS A 39 -0.92 0.33 -12.20
N ALA A 40 -1.32 0.08 -10.95
CA ALA A 40 -1.61 1.13 -9.98
C ALA A 40 -0.67 1.12 -8.77
N LEU A 41 -0.44 2.32 -8.23
CA LEU A 41 0.15 2.60 -6.93
C LEU A 41 -0.92 3.27 -6.08
N TRP A 42 -1.34 2.64 -4.99
CA TRP A 42 -2.31 3.20 -4.05
C TRP A 42 -1.58 4.04 -3.02
N MET A 43 -1.86 5.34 -3.02
CA MET A 43 -1.24 6.32 -2.14
C MET A 43 -2.26 6.82 -1.13
N HIS A 44 -2.19 6.31 0.10
CA HIS A 44 -3.04 6.70 1.23
C HIS A 44 -2.45 7.96 1.86
N PHE A 45 -3.09 9.10 1.64
CA PHE A 45 -2.60 10.40 2.08
C PHE A 45 -3.48 11.01 3.18
N GLY A 46 -2.86 11.53 4.23
CA GLY A 46 -3.57 12.26 5.31
C GLY A 46 -2.68 12.53 6.52
N ALA A 47 -3.03 13.54 7.29
CA ALA A 47 -2.19 14.19 8.32
C ALA A 47 -1.94 13.39 9.63
N GLY A 48 -2.21 12.09 9.65
CA GLY A 48 -2.09 11.26 10.87
C GLY A 48 -3.42 11.09 11.60
N SER A 49 -3.47 10.13 12.54
CA SER A 49 -4.64 9.81 13.38
C SER A 49 -5.96 9.67 12.60
N ASN A 50 -5.93 8.98 11.45
CA ASN A 50 -7.04 8.90 10.50
C ASN A 50 -7.36 7.46 10.03
N GLY A 51 -6.71 6.45 10.60
CA GLY A 51 -7.01 5.05 10.33
C GLY A 51 -6.24 4.41 9.17
N LYS A 52 -5.38 5.12 8.42
CA LYS A 52 -4.55 4.55 7.33
C LYS A 52 -3.79 3.29 7.75
N SER A 53 -2.97 3.44 8.80
CA SER A 53 -2.13 2.35 9.30
C SER A 53 -2.99 1.20 9.84
N THR A 54 -4.10 1.51 10.49
CA THR A 54 -5.06 0.51 10.98
C THR A 54 -5.58 -0.36 9.84
N LEU A 55 -6.06 0.26 8.74
CA LEU A 55 -6.54 -0.50 7.59
C LEU A 55 -5.43 -1.37 6.99
N LEU A 56 -4.25 -0.80 6.71
CA LEU A 56 -3.16 -1.55 6.09
C LEU A 56 -2.64 -2.69 6.98
N THR A 57 -2.65 -2.50 8.30
CA THR A 57 -2.28 -3.55 9.26
C THR A 57 -3.30 -4.70 9.24
N ILE A 58 -4.59 -4.40 9.34
CA ILE A 58 -5.65 -5.42 9.30
C ILE A 58 -5.62 -6.20 7.98
N LEU A 59 -5.44 -5.53 6.85
CA LEU A 59 -5.31 -6.19 5.55
C LEU A 59 -4.05 -7.07 5.48
N SER A 60 -2.95 -6.62 6.08
CA SER A 60 -1.72 -7.41 6.13
C SER A 60 -1.90 -8.66 7.00
N GLU A 61 -2.56 -8.54 8.13
CA GLU A 61 -2.89 -9.68 9.00
C GLU A 61 -3.84 -10.67 8.31
N LEU A 62 -4.86 -10.16 7.60
CA LEU A 62 -5.81 -10.97 6.83
C LEU A 62 -5.13 -11.79 5.74
N LEU A 63 -4.20 -11.16 5.01
CA LEU A 63 -3.47 -11.80 3.91
C LEU A 63 -2.29 -12.66 4.38
N GLY A 64 -1.84 -12.51 5.61
CA GLY A 64 -0.74 -13.30 6.19
C GLY A 64 0.52 -13.29 5.33
N SER A 65 0.98 -14.45 4.90
CA SER A 65 2.22 -14.57 4.09
C SER A 65 2.14 -13.89 2.72
N TYR A 66 0.95 -13.56 2.22
CA TYR A 66 0.75 -12.82 0.97
C TYR A 66 0.88 -11.29 1.14
N ALA A 67 0.97 -10.79 2.37
CA ALA A 67 1.30 -9.40 2.63
C ALA A 67 2.75 -9.25 3.10
N GLY A 68 3.30 -8.06 2.96
CA GLY A 68 4.62 -7.73 3.49
C GLY A 68 4.99 -6.27 3.32
N PRO A 69 5.93 -5.78 4.14
CA PRO A 69 6.42 -4.42 3.99
C PRO A 69 7.32 -4.27 2.77
N ALA A 70 7.21 -3.13 2.09
CA ALA A 70 8.25 -2.70 1.16
C ALA A 70 9.38 -2.01 1.93
N PRO A 71 10.65 -2.15 1.50
CA PRO A 71 11.70 -1.27 1.97
C PRO A 71 11.33 0.19 1.72
N VAL A 72 11.55 1.06 2.72
CA VAL A 72 11.15 2.48 2.68
C VAL A 72 11.63 3.17 1.41
N ASP A 73 12.85 2.85 1.00
CA ASP A 73 13.53 3.47 -0.14
C ASP A 73 13.19 2.89 -1.50
N MET A 74 12.41 1.81 -1.56
CA MET A 74 12.18 1.06 -2.81
C MET A 74 11.57 1.92 -3.91
N LEU A 75 10.71 2.86 -3.54
CA LEU A 75 10.03 3.76 -4.48
C LEU A 75 10.62 5.17 -4.52
N LEU A 76 11.69 5.44 -3.77
CA LEU A 76 12.30 6.76 -3.70
C LEU A 76 13.48 6.88 -4.67
N VAL A 77 13.77 8.12 -5.08
CA VAL A 77 14.94 8.40 -5.92
C VAL A 77 16.20 8.21 -5.08
N LYS A 78 16.84 7.06 -5.27
CA LYS A 78 18.22 6.79 -4.84
C LYS A 78 19.03 6.36 -6.06
N GLY A 79 20.32 6.53 -6.00
CA GLY A 79 21.21 6.05 -7.07
C GLY A 79 20.94 4.55 -7.36
N ARG A 80 21.07 4.14 -8.62
CA ARG A 80 20.98 2.72 -9.02
C ARG A 80 22.02 1.92 -8.26
N SER A 81 21.59 1.01 -7.40
CA SER A 81 22.47 0.10 -6.68
C SER A 81 21.99 -1.33 -6.83
N LYS A 82 22.90 -2.29 -6.63
CA LYS A 82 22.58 -3.72 -6.49
C LYS A 82 21.59 -3.99 -5.36
N GLU A 83 21.35 -3.02 -4.48
CA GLU A 83 20.33 -3.06 -3.43
C GLU A 83 18.91 -3.13 -3.97
N ALA A 84 18.62 -2.55 -5.16
CA ALA A 84 17.28 -2.60 -5.75
C ALA A 84 16.84 -4.05 -6.03
N GLU A 85 17.73 -4.92 -6.55
CA GLU A 85 17.42 -6.33 -6.80
C GLU A 85 17.12 -7.07 -5.50
N ASN A 86 17.82 -6.75 -4.40
CA ASN A 86 17.57 -7.32 -3.08
C ASN A 86 16.21 -6.84 -2.50
N GLN A 87 15.87 -5.57 -2.74
CA GLN A 87 14.58 -5.03 -2.34
C GLN A 87 13.44 -5.73 -3.08
N PHE A 88 13.58 -6.01 -4.38
CA PHE A 88 12.55 -6.75 -5.13
C PHE A 88 12.42 -8.19 -4.64
N ALA A 89 13.50 -8.83 -4.24
CA ALA A 89 13.45 -10.16 -3.65
C ALA A 89 12.61 -10.22 -2.36
N SER A 90 12.58 -9.15 -1.56
CA SER A 90 11.83 -9.12 -0.31
C SER A 90 10.31 -9.12 -0.49
N ILE A 91 9.83 -8.70 -1.66
CA ILE A 91 8.40 -8.67 -2.00
C ILE A 91 7.96 -9.82 -2.91
N ALA A 92 8.85 -10.76 -3.19
CA ALA A 92 8.55 -11.91 -4.04
C ALA A 92 7.36 -12.71 -3.49
N GLY A 93 6.40 -13.05 -4.35
CA GLY A 93 5.19 -13.82 -3.99
C GLY A 93 4.17 -13.05 -3.15
N LYS A 94 4.41 -11.78 -2.81
CA LYS A 94 3.44 -10.95 -2.11
C LYS A 94 2.33 -10.49 -3.06
N ARG A 95 1.14 -10.28 -2.52
CA ARG A 95 -0.03 -9.70 -3.19
C ARG A 95 -0.32 -8.29 -2.69
N LEU A 96 -0.12 -8.05 -1.39
CA LEU A 96 -0.20 -6.73 -0.77
C LEU A 96 1.20 -6.33 -0.28
N VAL A 97 1.71 -5.22 -0.78
CA VAL A 97 2.99 -4.67 -0.34
C VAL A 97 2.72 -3.28 0.21
N THR A 98 3.00 -3.09 1.49
CA THR A 98 2.75 -1.84 2.20
C THR A 98 4.06 -1.12 2.49
N ASN A 99 4.06 0.19 2.33
CA ASN A 99 5.12 1.06 2.81
C ASN A 99 4.51 2.09 3.74
N VAL A 100 5.16 2.36 4.86
CA VAL A 100 4.70 3.32 5.87
C VAL A 100 5.69 4.46 5.94
N GLU A 101 5.14 5.67 5.85
CA GLU A 101 5.78 6.96 6.02
C GLU A 101 6.98 7.27 5.10
N THR A 102 6.76 8.27 4.29
CA THR A 102 7.83 8.98 3.59
C THR A 102 8.06 10.32 4.30
N ASP A 103 9.32 10.67 4.51
CA ASP A 103 9.69 12.00 5.00
C ASP A 103 9.17 13.09 4.07
N GLU A 104 9.03 14.30 4.60
CA GLU A 104 8.66 15.46 3.80
C GLU A 104 9.73 15.76 2.74
N GLY A 105 9.29 16.15 1.54
CA GLY A 105 10.18 16.53 0.45
C GLY A 105 10.85 15.37 -0.29
N VAL A 106 10.57 14.12 0.05
CA VAL A 106 11.11 12.98 -0.69
C VAL A 106 10.56 12.91 -2.11
N ARG A 107 11.40 12.44 -3.04
CA ARG A 107 11.04 12.32 -4.44
C ARG A 107 10.73 10.87 -4.81
N LEU A 108 9.57 10.67 -5.44
CA LEU A 108 9.18 9.38 -6.00
C LEU A 108 10.06 9.04 -7.21
N SER A 109 10.57 7.80 -7.25
CA SER A 109 11.24 7.26 -8.43
C SER A 109 10.20 6.83 -9.46
N GLU A 110 9.96 7.67 -10.45
CA GLU A 110 8.96 7.40 -11.50
C GLU A 110 9.31 6.16 -12.30
N ALA A 111 10.60 5.97 -12.61
CA ALA A 111 11.08 4.79 -13.33
C ALA A 111 10.82 3.51 -12.54
N THR A 112 11.14 3.49 -11.24
CA THR A 112 10.91 2.34 -10.37
C THR A 112 9.40 2.09 -10.18
N THR A 113 8.62 3.16 -10.00
CA THR A 113 7.17 3.05 -9.89
C THR A 113 6.56 2.43 -11.15
N LYS A 114 6.95 2.92 -12.34
CA LYS A 114 6.49 2.36 -13.62
C LYS A 114 6.89 0.90 -13.78
N LEU A 115 8.12 0.55 -13.41
CA LEU A 115 8.64 -0.81 -13.48
C LEU A 115 7.83 -1.75 -12.56
N LEU A 116 7.63 -1.38 -11.30
CA LEU A 116 6.97 -2.25 -10.31
C LEU A 116 5.45 -2.32 -10.46
N THR A 117 4.84 -1.38 -11.17
CA THR A 117 3.40 -1.39 -11.46
C THR A 117 3.08 -1.78 -12.90
N GLY A 118 4.08 -1.99 -13.75
CA GLY A 118 3.90 -2.21 -15.18
C GLY A 118 3.50 -3.63 -15.57
N GLY A 119 3.64 -4.60 -14.67
CA GLY A 119 3.42 -6.00 -15.01
C GLY A 119 4.64 -6.69 -15.63
N ASP A 120 5.68 -5.94 -16.01
CA ASP A 120 6.90 -6.49 -16.58
C ASP A 120 7.72 -7.25 -15.54
N THR A 121 8.37 -8.34 -15.96
CA THR A 121 9.28 -9.11 -15.11
C THR A 121 10.49 -8.27 -14.69
N VAL A 122 10.77 -8.25 -13.40
CA VAL A 122 11.94 -7.58 -12.82
C VAL A 122 13.02 -8.58 -12.45
N GLN A 123 14.28 -8.14 -12.35
CA GLN A 123 15.35 -8.96 -11.80
C GLN A 123 15.38 -8.82 -10.28
N ALA A 124 15.23 -9.94 -9.58
CA ALA A 124 15.36 -10.05 -8.15
C ALA A 124 16.61 -10.85 -7.78
N ARG A 125 17.19 -10.56 -6.62
CA ARG A 125 18.36 -11.28 -6.11
C ARG A 125 18.27 -11.39 -4.59
N ALA A 126 18.38 -12.59 -4.04
CA ALA A 126 18.61 -12.75 -2.61
C ALA A 126 20.06 -12.35 -2.27
N ARG A 127 20.27 -11.94 -1.03
CA ARG A 127 21.64 -11.60 -0.56
C ARG A 127 22.57 -12.80 -0.81
N TYR A 128 23.65 -12.56 -1.53
CA TYR A 128 24.62 -13.58 -1.95
C TYR A 128 24.10 -14.63 -2.96
N GLY A 129 22.87 -14.47 -3.45
CA GLY A 129 22.28 -15.38 -4.45
C GLY A 129 22.53 -14.96 -5.89
N GLN A 130 22.12 -15.82 -6.82
CA GLN A 130 22.07 -15.47 -8.24
C GLN A 130 20.80 -14.68 -8.54
N PRO A 131 20.82 -13.75 -9.53
CA PRO A 131 19.61 -13.07 -9.96
C PRO A 131 18.64 -14.05 -10.60
N TRP A 132 17.32 -13.79 -10.40
CA TRP A 132 16.26 -14.54 -11.08
C TRP A 132 15.17 -13.60 -11.59
N PRO A 133 14.48 -13.96 -12.67
CA PRO A 133 13.33 -13.21 -13.13
C PRO A 133 12.16 -13.35 -12.15
N LEU A 134 11.57 -12.23 -11.74
CA LEU A 134 10.44 -12.18 -10.82
C LEU A 134 9.27 -11.46 -11.49
N ALA A 135 8.18 -12.19 -11.73
CA ALA A 135 6.93 -11.61 -12.22
C ALA A 135 6.19 -10.90 -11.08
N PRO A 136 5.68 -9.68 -11.30
CA PRO A 136 4.90 -8.97 -10.29
C PRO A 136 3.58 -9.70 -9.96
N THR A 137 3.25 -9.75 -8.68
CA THR A 137 1.96 -10.24 -8.16
C THR A 137 1.37 -9.26 -7.14
N TRP A 138 2.11 -8.23 -6.82
CA TRP A 138 1.86 -7.30 -5.73
C TRP A 138 1.05 -6.07 -6.14
N LYS A 139 0.33 -5.52 -5.18
CA LYS A 139 -0.28 -4.19 -5.19
C LYS A 139 0.47 -3.33 -4.20
N LEU A 140 1.05 -2.24 -4.71
CA LEU A 140 1.84 -1.32 -3.89
C LEU A 140 0.91 -0.33 -3.20
N ASN A 141 0.94 -0.29 -1.87
CA ASN A 141 0.19 0.63 -1.02
C ASN A 141 1.17 1.45 -0.18
N ILE A 142 1.14 2.77 -0.33
CA ILE A 142 1.97 3.70 0.43
C ILE A 142 1.08 4.50 1.35
N ALA A 143 1.37 4.48 2.66
CA ALA A 143 0.78 5.42 3.61
C ALA A 143 1.73 6.61 3.78
N CYS A 144 1.26 7.82 3.54
CA CYS A 144 2.07 9.02 3.66
C CYS A 144 1.31 10.17 4.32
N ASN A 145 2.03 10.94 5.14
CA ASN A 145 1.53 12.20 5.72
C ASN A 145 1.85 13.39 4.81
N HIS A 146 2.91 13.27 4.01
CA HIS A 146 3.33 14.24 3.01
C HIS A 146 3.35 13.58 1.63
N LYS A 147 2.79 14.25 0.62
CA LYS A 147 2.80 13.71 -0.75
C LYS A 147 4.23 13.74 -1.28
N PRO A 148 4.78 12.62 -1.75
CA PRO A 148 6.08 12.63 -2.38
C PRO A 148 6.08 13.49 -3.65
N LEU A 149 7.22 14.09 -3.95
CA LEU A 149 7.38 14.90 -5.14
C LEU A 149 7.42 14.03 -6.40
N VAL A 150 6.58 14.33 -7.36
CA VAL A 150 6.58 13.74 -8.69
C VAL A 150 6.92 14.86 -9.69
N ARG A 151 8.03 14.74 -10.40
CA ARG A 151 8.49 15.76 -11.36
C ARG A 151 8.05 15.51 -12.78
N GLY A 152 7.76 14.26 -13.12
CA GLY A 152 7.32 13.88 -14.47
C GLY A 152 5.95 14.46 -14.77
N THR A 153 5.81 14.96 -16.01
CA THR A 153 4.56 15.50 -16.54
C THR A 153 3.85 14.50 -17.45
N ASP A 154 4.49 13.35 -17.71
CA ASP A 154 3.91 12.34 -18.60
C ASP A 154 2.72 11.61 -17.96
N SER A 155 1.74 11.29 -18.79
CA SER A 155 0.52 10.57 -18.36
C SER A 155 0.82 9.18 -17.79
N GLY A 156 1.96 8.60 -18.11
CA GLY A 156 2.36 7.26 -17.70
C GLY A 156 2.54 7.11 -16.21
N ILE A 157 3.07 8.13 -15.51
CA ILE A 157 3.17 8.10 -14.04
C ILE A 157 1.85 8.48 -13.38
N TRP A 158 1.17 9.53 -13.88
CA TRP A 158 -0.03 10.05 -13.24
C TRP A 158 -1.21 9.09 -13.27
N ARG A 159 -1.41 8.35 -14.36
CA ARG A 159 -2.48 7.34 -14.43
C ARG A 159 -2.31 6.19 -13.42
N ARG A 160 -1.06 5.96 -12.96
CA ARG A 160 -0.74 4.91 -11.99
C ARG A 160 -1.01 5.32 -10.55
N ILE A 161 -0.90 6.59 -10.22
CA ILE A 161 -1.09 7.07 -8.85
C ILE A 161 -2.58 7.17 -8.54
N LYS A 162 -3.04 6.32 -7.65
CA LYS A 162 -4.40 6.36 -7.08
C LYS A 162 -4.31 7.02 -5.71
N LEU A 163 -4.50 8.34 -5.67
CA LEU A 163 -4.47 9.10 -4.43
C LEU A 163 -5.75 8.88 -3.63
N ILE A 164 -5.63 8.35 -2.43
CA ILE A 164 -6.74 8.05 -1.51
C ILE A 164 -6.65 9.06 -0.36
N PRO A 165 -7.56 10.03 -0.27
CA PRO A 165 -7.56 11.01 0.80
C PRO A 165 -8.13 10.41 2.09
N TRP A 166 -7.41 10.59 3.21
CA TRP A 166 -7.84 10.22 4.55
C TRP A 166 -8.08 11.49 5.35
N LEU A 167 -9.31 11.99 5.28
CA LEU A 167 -9.71 13.29 5.85
C LEU A 167 -10.26 13.17 7.28
N ALA A 168 -10.61 11.97 7.72
CA ALA A 168 -11.02 11.74 9.11
C ALA A 168 -9.87 12.10 10.06
N LYS A 169 -10.22 12.61 11.24
CA LYS A 169 -9.30 12.91 12.32
C LYS A 169 -9.88 12.39 13.63
N PHE A 170 -9.15 11.51 14.27
CA PHE A 170 -9.51 10.99 15.58
C PHE A 170 -8.67 11.72 16.63
N GLU A 171 -9.32 12.42 17.54
CA GLU A 171 -8.63 13.22 18.56
C GLU A 171 -8.00 12.32 19.62
N GLU A 172 -6.89 12.78 20.16
CA GLU A 172 -6.23 12.15 21.30
C GLU A 172 -7.18 12.15 22.50
N GLY A 173 -7.36 10.96 23.13
CA GLY A 173 -8.31 10.75 24.23
C GLY A 173 -9.72 10.29 23.82
N THR A 174 -10.13 10.43 22.55
CA THR A 174 -11.40 9.88 22.05
C THR A 174 -11.20 8.66 21.16
N ALA A 175 -9.96 8.36 20.81
CA ALA A 175 -9.62 7.21 19.98
C ALA A 175 -9.93 5.90 20.71
N ASN A 176 -10.59 4.97 20.00
CA ASN A 176 -10.84 3.63 20.53
C ASN A 176 -9.53 2.83 20.60
N LEU A 177 -8.96 2.69 21.80
CA LEU A 177 -7.71 1.96 22.02
C LEU A 177 -7.84 0.46 21.75
N SER A 178 -9.05 -0.10 21.82
CA SER A 178 -9.34 -1.51 21.54
C SER A 178 -9.64 -1.79 20.08
N LEU A 179 -9.65 -0.77 19.21
CA LEU A 179 -10.07 -0.91 17.81
C LEU A 179 -9.37 -2.04 17.07
N MET A 180 -8.05 -2.16 17.23
CA MET A 180 -7.28 -3.22 16.54
C MET A 180 -7.73 -4.62 16.98
N ASP A 181 -8.00 -4.82 18.25
CA ASP A 181 -8.42 -6.13 18.76
C ASP A 181 -9.87 -6.44 18.33
N GLU A 182 -10.75 -5.43 18.29
CA GLU A 182 -12.10 -5.57 17.76
C GLU A 182 -12.06 -5.98 16.27
N LEU A 183 -11.21 -5.35 15.47
CA LEU A 183 -11.07 -5.67 14.05
C LEU A 183 -10.44 -7.05 13.83
N ARG A 184 -9.45 -7.44 14.64
CA ARG A 184 -8.85 -8.78 14.60
C ARG A 184 -9.85 -9.88 14.87
N ALA A 185 -10.78 -9.65 15.80
CA ALA A 185 -11.85 -10.60 16.10
C ALA A 185 -12.80 -10.81 14.90
N GLU A 186 -12.86 -9.85 13.97
CA GLU A 186 -13.69 -9.90 12.77
C GLU A 186 -12.95 -10.38 11.50
N LEU A 187 -11.65 -10.68 11.56
CA LEU A 187 -10.87 -11.11 10.38
C LEU A 187 -11.56 -12.19 9.53
N PRO A 188 -12.24 -13.20 10.10
CA PRO A 188 -12.95 -14.20 9.27
C PRO A 188 -14.17 -13.63 8.51
N GLY A 189 -14.60 -12.41 8.81
CA GLY A 189 -15.73 -11.74 8.19
C GLY A 189 -15.35 -10.59 7.25
N ILE A 190 -14.10 -10.14 7.31
CA ILE A 190 -13.53 -9.10 6.47
C ILE A 190 -13.17 -9.67 5.10
#